data_64f1abf164bfd46c8bfc6b803809cc4e
#
_entry.id   64f1abf164bfd46c8bfc6b803809cc4e
#
_cell.length_a   1.000
_cell.length_b   1.000
_cell.length_c   1.000
_cell.angle_alpha   90.00
_cell.angle_beta   90.00
_cell.angle_gamma   90.00
#
_symmetry.space_group_name_H-M   'P 1'
#
loop_
_entity.id
_entity.type
_entity.pdbx_description
1 polymer ?
#
loop_
_entity_poly.entity_id
_entity_poly.type
_entity_poly.pdbx_seq_one_letter_code
_entity_poly.pdbx_strand_id
1 'polypeptide(L)'
;EIRSLLEQAGLQLQRDAQRYGNGPASYWRISGYAMPVGFIEPLHNKFCAVCNRVRLTSVGMLKPCLYCNEGMNLKRLLRDGASDADLLQAMQEIIYAKPAGHSFEVEAASFNMSQIGG
;
A
#
# COMPACT_ATOMS: atom_id res chain seq x y z
N GLU A 1 0.91 16.68 -11.86
CA GLU A 1 1.53 16.46 -13.20
C GLU A 1 0.54 15.80 -14.16
N ILE A 2 0.06 14.55 -13.96
CA ILE A 2 -0.90 13.90 -14.89
C ILE A 2 -2.20 14.69 -14.99
N ARG A 3 -2.77 15.16 -13.87
CA ARG A 3 -3.98 15.98 -13.87
C ARG A 3 -3.81 17.25 -14.70
N SER A 4 -2.71 17.95 -14.52
CA SER A 4 -2.40 19.17 -15.30
C SER A 4 -2.28 18.89 -16.80
N LEU A 5 -1.72 17.74 -17.20
CA LEU A 5 -1.66 17.33 -18.61
C LEU A 5 -3.05 17.08 -19.19
N LEU A 6 -3.94 16.44 -18.44
CA LEU A 6 -5.32 16.21 -18.86
C LEU A 6 -6.10 17.52 -19.00
N GLU A 7 -5.91 18.47 -18.08
CA GLU A 7 -6.52 19.80 -18.14
C GLU A 7 -5.99 20.62 -19.33
N GLN A 8 -4.69 20.56 -19.62
CA GLN A 8 -4.08 21.17 -20.81
C GLN A 8 -4.59 20.55 -22.11
N ALA A 9 -4.96 19.27 -22.08
CA ALA A 9 -5.62 18.61 -23.20
C ALA A 9 -7.12 18.97 -23.35
N GLY A 10 -7.62 19.93 -22.55
CA GLY A 10 -9.00 20.41 -22.61
C GLY A 10 -10.02 19.56 -21.84
N LEU A 11 -9.55 18.57 -21.04
CA LEU A 11 -10.43 17.74 -20.25
C LEU A 11 -10.76 18.42 -18.91
N GLN A 12 -12.04 18.51 -18.60
CA GLN A 12 -12.48 19.06 -17.31
C GLN A 12 -12.55 17.94 -16.26
N LEU A 13 -11.76 18.07 -15.18
CA LEU A 13 -11.71 17.12 -14.08
C LEU A 13 -12.44 17.71 -12.87
N GLN A 14 -13.38 16.95 -12.33
CA GLN A 14 -14.09 17.25 -11.09
C GLN A 14 -13.82 16.15 -10.08
N ARG A 15 -13.46 16.54 -8.85
CA ARG A 15 -13.22 15.56 -7.77
C ARG A 15 -14.49 14.78 -7.48
N ASP A 16 -14.39 13.45 -7.46
CA ASP A 16 -15.46 12.57 -7.04
C ASP A 16 -15.29 12.21 -5.57
N ALA A 17 -16.29 12.54 -4.75
CA ALA A 17 -16.30 12.21 -3.34
C ALA A 17 -16.65 10.74 -3.07
N GLN A 18 -17.17 10.03 -4.08
CA GLN A 18 -17.53 8.63 -3.96
C GLN A 18 -16.28 7.76 -3.81
N ARG A 19 -16.35 6.81 -2.87
CA ARG A 19 -15.27 5.87 -2.62
C ARG A 19 -15.54 4.55 -3.36
N TYR A 20 -14.63 4.18 -4.25
CA TYR A 20 -14.70 2.95 -5.04
C TYR A 20 -13.76 1.88 -4.43
N GLY A 21 -14.25 1.18 -3.39
CA GLY A 21 -13.48 0.16 -2.68
C GLY A 21 -12.53 0.72 -1.60
N ASN A 22 -11.61 -0.13 -1.11
CA ASN A 22 -10.67 0.17 -0.03
C ASN A 22 -9.25 0.54 -0.52
N GLY A 23 -9.13 0.94 -1.78
CA GLY A 23 -7.86 1.36 -2.37
C GLY A 23 -7.43 2.77 -1.94
N PRO A 24 -6.15 3.14 -2.20
CA PRO A 24 -5.60 4.45 -1.86
C PRO A 24 -5.91 5.51 -2.91
N ALA A 25 -6.67 5.21 -3.95
CA ALA A 25 -6.94 6.13 -5.04
C ALA A 25 -7.90 7.24 -4.63
N SER A 26 -7.60 8.47 -5.05
CA SER A 26 -8.57 9.57 -5.12
C SER A 26 -9.21 9.60 -6.50
N TYR A 27 -10.52 9.81 -6.56
CA TYR A 27 -11.27 9.67 -7.80
C TYR A 27 -11.69 11.03 -8.37
N TRP A 28 -11.73 11.08 -9.71
CA TRP A 28 -12.08 12.26 -10.47
C TRP A 28 -12.97 11.88 -11.65
N ARG A 29 -14.01 12.66 -11.86
CA ARG A 29 -14.86 12.54 -13.05
C ARG A 29 -14.32 13.45 -14.14
N ILE A 30 -14.28 12.93 -15.35
CA ILE A 30 -13.91 13.69 -16.55
C ILE A 30 -15.18 13.93 -17.34
N SER A 31 -15.44 15.20 -17.70
CA SER A 31 -16.61 15.57 -18.51
C SER A 31 -16.65 14.79 -19.81
N GLY A 32 -17.79 14.19 -20.13
CA GLY A 32 -17.98 13.36 -21.33
C GLY A 32 -17.59 11.89 -21.16
N TYR A 33 -17.10 11.46 -19.98
CA TYR A 33 -16.75 10.06 -19.70
C TYR A 33 -17.63 9.49 -18.59
N ALA A 34 -18.11 8.25 -18.80
CA ALA A 34 -19.00 7.58 -17.84
C ALA A 34 -18.28 7.10 -16.57
N MET A 35 -17.01 6.70 -16.70
CA MET A 35 -16.23 6.10 -15.60
C MET A 35 -15.32 7.14 -14.96
N PRO A 36 -15.17 7.12 -13.62
CA PRO A 36 -14.20 7.94 -12.92
C PRO A 36 -12.78 7.42 -13.13
N VAL A 37 -11.81 8.32 -13.05
CA VAL A 37 -10.38 7.99 -13.06
C VAL A 37 -9.83 8.09 -11.65
N GLY A 38 -9.12 7.05 -11.21
CA GLY A 38 -8.47 7.00 -9.90
C GLY A 38 -6.98 7.34 -9.99
N PHE A 39 -6.52 8.29 -9.17
CA PHE A 39 -5.11 8.62 -9.03
C PHE A 39 -4.56 8.10 -7.70
N ILE A 40 -3.41 7.44 -7.75
CA ILE A 40 -2.65 7.00 -6.58
C ILE A 40 -1.39 7.87 -6.51
N GLU A 41 -1.29 8.67 -5.45
CA GLU A 41 -0.22 9.66 -5.26
C GLU A 41 0.62 9.31 -4.03
N PRO A 42 1.49 8.29 -4.08
CA PRO A 42 2.20 7.80 -2.89
C PRO A 42 3.28 8.77 -2.38
N LEU A 43 3.79 9.66 -3.23
CA LEU A 43 4.84 10.62 -2.86
C LEU A 43 4.28 11.87 -2.18
N HIS A 44 3.24 12.47 -2.77
CA HIS A 44 2.73 13.77 -2.35
C HIS A 44 1.50 13.67 -1.45
N ASN A 45 0.69 12.63 -1.63
CA ASN A 45 -0.55 12.41 -0.89
C ASN A 45 -0.49 11.08 -0.14
N LYS A 46 0.41 11.02 0.85
CA LYS A 46 0.68 9.80 1.62
C LYS A 46 -0.59 9.33 2.32
N PHE A 47 -1.06 8.15 1.96
CA PHE A 47 -2.23 7.50 2.57
C PHE A 47 -1.86 6.52 3.70
N CYS A 48 -0.65 6.63 4.25
CA CYS A 48 -0.12 5.69 5.25
C CYS A 48 -1.00 5.59 6.50
N ALA A 49 -1.55 6.69 6.98
CA ALA A 49 -2.39 6.73 8.18
C ALA A 49 -3.69 5.91 8.05
N VAL A 50 -4.19 5.71 6.83
CA VAL A 50 -5.40 4.93 6.53
C VAL A 50 -5.10 3.63 5.76
N CYS A 51 -3.82 3.30 5.60
CA CYS A 51 -3.40 2.13 4.86
C CYS A 51 -3.59 0.86 5.69
N ASN A 52 -4.46 -0.03 5.25
CA ASN A 52 -4.76 -1.32 5.88
C ASN A 52 -4.00 -2.50 5.26
N ARG A 53 -2.96 -2.24 4.46
CA ARG A 53 -2.27 -3.28 3.71
C ARG A 53 -1.08 -3.83 4.48
N VAL A 54 -0.95 -5.15 4.46
CA VAL A 54 0.25 -5.91 4.82
C VAL A 54 0.62 -6.80 3.65
N ARG A 55 1.84 -7.31 3.62
CA ARG A 55 2.31 -8.16 2.53
C ARG A 55 3.02 -9.39 3.08
N LEU A 56 2.68 -10.53 2.50
CA LEU A 56 3.41 -11.77 2.74
C LEU A 56 4.29 -12.04 1.51
N THR A 57 5.59 -12.14 1.75
CA THR A 57 6.55 -12.46 0.68
C THR A 57 6.55 -13.95 0.35
N SER A 58 7.06 -14.31 -0.82
CA SER A 58 7.23 -15.71 -1.26
C SER A 58 8.15 -16.53 -0.32
N VAL A 59 9.01 -15.86 0.44
CA VAL A 59 9.90 -16.51 1.42
C VAL A 59 9.31 -16.57 2.84
N GLY A 60 8.05 -16.14 3.02
CA GLY A 60 7.33 -16.23 4.29
C GLY A 60 7.59 -15.10 5.27
N MET A 61 8.05 -13.94 4.79
CA MET A 61 8.15 -12.71 5.59
C MET A 61 6.84 -11.92 5.54
N LEU A 62 6.26 -11.62 6.69
CA LEU A 62 5.15 -10.68 6.82
C LEU A 62 5.71 -9.26 6.98
N LYS A 63 5.42 -8.39 6.02
CA LYS A 63 5.85 -6.98 6.00
C LYS A 63 4.67 -6.07 6.32
N PRO A 64 4.80 -5.12 7.26
CA PRO A 64 3.74 -4.17 7.59
C PRO A 64 3.52 -3.12 6.50
N CYS A 65 4.54 -2.86 5.69
CA CYS A 65 4.53 -1.88 4.62
C CYS A 65 5.36 -2.36 3.42
N LEU A 66 5.00 -1.92 2.21
CA LEU A 66 5.77 -2.19 0.99
C LEU A 66 7.22 -1.70 1.10
N TYR A 67 7.40 -0.54 1.71
CA TYR A 67 8.69 0.16 1.81
C TYR A 67 9.48 -0.18 3.07
N CYS A 68 8.91 -0.89 4.05
CA CYS A 68 9.68 -1.35 5.19
C CYS A 68 10.57 -2.52 4.78
N ASN A 69 11.86 -2.46 5.15
CA ASN A 69 12.77 -3.59 5.01
C ASN A 69 12.55 -4.61 6.14
N GLU A 70 12.04 -4.18 7.26
CA GLU A 70 11.71 -5.01 8.40
C GLU A 70 10.42 -5.79 8.20
N GLY A 71 10.35 -6.96 8.82
CA GLY A 71 9.19 -7.84 8.77
C GLY A 71 9.34 -9.01 9.75
N MET A 72 8.27 -9.78 9.90
CA MET A 72 8.24 -10.98 10.71
C MET A 72 8.39 -12.23 9.85
N ASN A 73 9.34 -13.11 10.19
CA ASN A 73 9.52 -14.37 9.46
C ASN A 73 8.53 -15.44 9.98
N LEU A 74 7.33 -15.44 9.41
CA LEU A 74 6.29 -16.41 9.78
C LEU A 74 6.67 -17.84 9.40
N LYS A 75 7.39 -18.01 8.30
CA LYS A 75 7.87 -19.35 7.88
C LYS A 75 8.79 -19.97 8.93
N ARG A 76 9.68 -19.18 9.53
CA ARG A 76 10.56 -19.64 10.59
C ARG A 76 9.76 -20.04 11.82
N LEU A 77 8.85 -19.19 12.29
CA LEU A 77 7.99 -19.50 13.44
C LEU A 77 7.24 -20.82 13.24
N LEU A 78 6.64 -21.02 12.07
CA LEU A 78 5.95 -22.27 11.72
C LEU A 78 6.88 -23.49 11.75
N ARG A 79 8.10 -23.37 11.25
CA ARG A 79 9.08 -24.46 11.21
C ARG A 79 9.64 -24.79 12.60
N ASP A 80 9.73 -23.78 13.46
CA ASP A 80 10.17 -23.92 14.86
C ASP A 80 9.05 -24.47 15.78
N GLY A 81 7.85 -24.75 15.21
CA GLY A 81 6.74 -25.38 15.93
C GLY A 81 5.87 -24.40 16.73
N ALA A 82 5.86 -23.12 16.34
CA ALA A 82 4.98 -22.13 16.97
C ALA A 82 3.52 -22.55 16.86
N SER A 83 2.74 -22.35 17.93
CA SER A 83 1.30 -22.57 17.93
C SER A 83 0.57 -21.48 17.12
N ASP A 84 -0.70 -21.74 16.77
CA ASP A 84 -1.54 -20.74 16.10
C ASP A 84 -1.69 -19.47 16.95
N ALA A 85 -1.69 -19.58 18.26
CA ALA A 85 -1.73 -18.42 19.17
C ALA A 85 -0.45 -17.59 19.09
N ASP A 86 0.73 -18.22 19.04
CA ASP A 86 2.01 -17.53 18.89
C ASP A 86 2.10 -16.83 17.53
N LEU A 87 1.63 -17.49 16.48
CA LEU A 87 1.58 -16.90 15.14
C LEU A 87 0.66 -15.68 15.09
N LEU A 88 -0.54 -15.79 15.67
CA LEU A 88 -1.49 -14.69 15.74
C LEU A 88 -0.91 -13.50 16.50
N GLN A 89 -0.28 -13.75 17.65
CA GLN A 89 0.38 -12.72 18.42
C GLN A 89 1.49 -12.03 17.62
N ALA A 90 2.38 -12.79 16.99
CA ALA A 90 3.47 -12.25 16.18
C ALA A 90 2.94 -11.40 14.98
N MET A 91 1.86 -11.86 14.36
CA MET A 91 1.20 -11.08 13.28
C MET A 91 0.59 -9.78 13.81
N GLN A 92 -0.05 -9.81 14.96
CA GLN A 92 -0.60 -8.61 15.59
C GLN A 92 0.50 -7.61 15.94
N GLU A 93 1.59 -8.06 16.54
CA GLU A 93 2.73 -7.21 16.90
C GLU A 93 3.28 -6.46 15.68
N ILE A 94 3.54 -7.15 14.57
CA ILE A 94 4.07 -6.51 13.36
C ILE A 94 3.06 -5.57 12.69
N ILE A 95 1.77 -5.87 12.77
CA ILE A 95 0.71 -5.02 12.22
C ILE A 95 0.57 -3.74 13.06
N TYR A 96 0.60 -3.84 14.39
CA TYR A 96 0.52 -2.68 15.28
C TYR A 96 1.79 -1.82 15.25
N ALA A 97 2.95 -2.43 14.98
CA ALA A 97 4.20 -1.71 14.77
C ALA A 97 4.29 -0.99 13.41
N LYS A 98 3.23 -1.04 12.59
CA LYS A 98 3.21 -0.40 11.29
C LYS A 98 3.48 1.11 11.40
N PRO A 99 4.47 1.65 10.67
CA PRO A 99 4.80 3.06 10.75
C PRO A 99 3.66 3.93 10.22
N ALA A 100 3.44 5.08 10.86
CA ALA A 100 2.44 6.08 10.44
C ALA A 100 2.77 6.72 9.07
N GLY A 101 4.01 6.59 8.61
CA GLY A 101 4.48 7.10 7.32
C GLY A 101 5.71 6.33 6.83
N HIS A 102 6.05 6.51 5.57
CA HIS A 102 7.31 6.04 4.98
C HIS A 102 8.09 7.23 4.43
N SER A 103 9.41 7.14 4.41
CA SER A 103 10.28 8.07 3.70
C SER A 103 10.86 7.35 2.49
N PHE A 104 10.39 7.70 1.29
CA PHE A 104 10.96 7.18 0.04
C PHE A 104 12.43 7.54 -0.17
N GLU A 105 12.88 8.55 0.54
CA GLU A 105 14.21 9.16 0.36
C GLU A 105 15.33 8.37 1.05
N VAL A 106 15.02 7.53 2.01
CA VAL A 106 16.02 6.90 2.90
C VAL A 106 16.21 5.41 2.64
N GLU A 107 15.22 4.69 2.11
CA GLU A 107 15.30 3.24 1.93
C GLU A 107 14.75 2.81 0.58
N ALA A 108 15.65 2.56 -0.37
CA ALA A 108 15.29 1.76 -1.53
C ALA A 108 14.87 0.36 -1.03
N ALA A 109 13.65 -0.08 -1.37
CA ALA A 109 13.19 -1.41 -1.04
C ALA A 109 14.20 -2.44 -1.57
N SER A 110 14.77 -3.25 -0.69
CA SER A 110 15.79 -4.25 -1.02
C SER A 110 15.22 -5.47 -1.77
N PHE A 111 13.91 -5.47 -2.04
CA PHE A 111 13.21 -6.58 -2.69
C PHE A 111 12.63 -6.16 -4.04
N ASN A 112 12.74 -7.05 -5.02
CA ASN A 112 12.02 -6.90 -6.28
C ASN A 112 10.51 -7.04 -6.06
N MET A 113 9.70 -6.31 -6.83
CA MET A 113 8.23 -6.34 -6.72
C MET A 113 7.65 -7.75 -6.85
N SER A 114 8.26 -8.61 -7.70
CA SER A 114 7.89 -10.02 -7.84
C SER A 114 8.08 -10.87 -6.57
N GLN A 115 8.92 -10.44 -5.65
CA GLN A 115 9.19 -11.16 -4.40
C GLN A 115 8.22 -10.75 -3.26
N ILE A 116 7.53 -9.64 -3.43
CA ILE A 116 6.68 -9.02 -2.39
C ILE A 116 5.20 -9.34 -2.61
N GLY A 117 4.85 -10.10 -3.64
CA GLY A 117 3.46 -10.43 -3.95
C GLY A 117 2.71 -9.18 -4.44
N GLY A 118 2.98 -8.77 -5.64
CA GLY A 118 2.32 -7.67 -6.34
C GLY A 118 1.26 -8.18 -7.26
#